data_950222347955ef3023bf211ba9d57e94
#
_entry.id   950222347955ef3023bf211ba9d57e94
#
_cell.length_a   1.000
_cell.length_b   1.000
_cell.length_c   1.000
_cell.angle_alpha   90.00
_cell.angle_beta   90.00
_cell.angle_gamma   90.00
#
_symmetry.space_group_name_H-M   'P 1'
#
loop_
_entity.id
_entity.type
_entity.pdbx_description
1 polymer ?
#
loop_
_entity_poly.entity_id
_entity_poly.type
_entity_poly.pdbx_seq_one_letter_code
_entity_poly.pdbx_strand_id
1 'polypeptide(L)'
;VVLPDGRVDLFFTQSATEPFHMTLLGIQTKPGRATIAPLRQTYAISFNPLAIQSVFQTSIANLVDRASLLPPNFWNFSADDLNDFDLFCAKATKKIQSLLPREVDNRKRTLFDLIYTSNGAITIKELAAQSFWSRQQINRYFDQQFGLTAKAYCNIIRFRASFQHIKEGKLFPQQNFADQSHFIKEVKKLAGVSPKGLLKNQNERFIQFSTLRST
;
A
#
# COMPACT_ATOMS: atom_id res chain seq x y z
N VAL A 1 11.46 6.79 -6.22
CA VAL A 1 10.03 6.79 -6.58
C VAL A 1 9.33 5.67 -5.84
N VAL A 2 8.23 5.99 -5.16
CA VAL A 2 7.34 5.04 -4.51
C VAL A 2 6.22 4.69 -5.49
N LEU A 3 6.02 3.42 -5.74
CA LEU A 3 4.95 2.93 -6.64
C LEU A 3 3.68 2.61 -5.83
N PRO A 4 2.50 2.78 -6.43
CA PRO A 4 1.26 2.28 -5.84
C PRO A 4 1.33 0.77 -5.60
N ASP A 5 1.10 0.34 -4.37
CA ASP A 5 1.09 -1.08 -3.99
C ASP A 5 -0.14 -1.49 -3.17
N GLY A 6 -1.06 -0.54 -2.96
CA GLY A 6 -2.29 -0.75 -2.20
C GLY A 6 -2.09 -0.80 -0.69
N ARG A 7 -0.97 -0.32 -0.19
CA ARG A 7 -0.63 -0.23 1.23
C ARG A 7 -0.80 1.18 1.78
N VAL A 8 -0.85 1.24 3.09
CA VAL A 8 -0.81 2.48 3.88
C VAL A 8 0.39 2.37 4.80
N ASP A 9 1.28 3.34 4.73
CA ASP A 9 2.57 3.26 5.42
C ASP A 9 2.65 4.30 6.55
N LEU A 10 3.03 3.82 7.74
CA LEU A 10 3.36 4.66 8.87
C LEU A 10 4.88 4.74 8.98
N PHE A 11 5.42 5.91 8.68
CA PHE A 11 6.86 6.19 8.75
C PHE A 11 7.24 6.81 10.08
N PHE A 12 8.37 6.37 10.62
CA PHE A 12 9.06 6.89 11.79
C PHE A 12 10.42 7.39 11.29
N THR A 13 10.65 8.67 11.31
CA THR A 13 11.77 9.29 10.59
C THR A 13 12.49 10.29 11.47
N GLN A 14 13.83 10.30 11.36
CA GLN A 14 14.71 11.37 11.82
C GLN A 14 15.89 11.54 10.86
N SER A 15 16.52 12.71 10.87
CA SER A 15 17.78 12.97 10.15
C SER A 15 18.59 14.02 10.88
N ALA A 16 19.77 14.34 10.38
CA ALA A 16 20.61 15.41 10.95
C ALA A 16 19.93 16.80 10.88
N THR A 17 19.00 17.00 9.96
CA THR A 17 18.31 18.28 9.72
C THR A 17 16.83 18.27 10.09
N GLU A 18 16.24 17.09 10.32
CA GLU A 18 14.83 16.93 10.65
C GLU A 18 14.70 16.19 11.99
N PRO A 19 14.01 16.76 12.99
CA PRO A 19 13.75 16.06 14.25
C PRO A 19 12.85 14.84 14.00
N PHE A 20 12.82 13.94 15.00
CA PHE A 20 11.93 12.77 14.94
C PHE A 20 10.49 13.19 14.68
N HIS A 21 9.88 12.54 13.72
CA HIS A 21 8.47 12.71 13.41
C HIS A 21 7.85 11.42 12.83
N MET A 22 6.55 11.33 12.90
CA MET A 22 5.79 10.22 12.32
C MET A 22 4.86 10.75 11.22
N THR A 23 4.84 10.03 10.11
CA THR A 23 4.04 10.40 8.94
C THR A 23 3.21 9.20 8.48
N LEU A 24 1.90 9.39 8.34
CA LEU A 24 1.00 8.42 7.73
C LEU A 24 0.84 8.74 6.25
N LEU A 25 1.27 7.84 5.38
CA LEU A 25 1.10 7.91 3.93
C LEU A 25 -0.12 7.08 3.54
N GLY A 26 -1.11 7.71 2.93
CA GLY A 26 -2.31 7.04 2.44
C GLY A 26 -2.05 6.20 1.17
N ILE A 27 -3.12 5.56 0.68
CA ILE A 27 -3.04 4.75 -0.54
C ILE A 27 -2.63 5.63 -1.72
N GLN A 28 -1.57 5.21 -2.42
CA GLN A 28 -1.11 5.89 -3.62
C GLN A 28 -1.85 5.35 -4.84
N THR A 29 -2.27 6.25 -5.73
CA THR A 29 -2.90 5.91 -7.03
C THR A 29 -2.03 6.31 -8.23
N LYS A 30 -0.91 6.96 -7.97
CA LYS A 30 0.11 7.42 -8.93
C LYS A 30 1.49 7.34 -8.29
N PRO A 31 2.58 7.34 -9.08
CA PRO A 31 3.92 7.27 -8.52
C PRO A 31 4.23 8.49 -7.66
N GLY A 32 4.64 8.26 -6.42
CA GLY A 32 5.10 9.29 -5.49
C GLY A 32 6.59 9.57 -5.66
N ARG A 33 7.01 10.82 -5.45
CA ARG A 33 8.42 11.19 -5.36
C ARG A 33 8.75 11.57 -3.92
N ALA A 34 9.76 10.94 -3.36
CA ALA A 34 10.33 11.31 -2.08
C ALA A 34 11.81 11.65 -2.28
N THR A 35 12.24 12.77 -1.73
CA THR A 35 13.66 13.09 -1.61
C THR A 35 14.15 12.44 -0.32
N ILE A 36 15.23 11.67 -0.40
CA ILE A 36 15.86 11.07 0.77
C ILE A 36 16.95 12.03 1.22
N ALA A 37 16.79 12.60 2.41
CA ALA A 37 17.81 13.46 3.02
C ALA A 37 19.05 12.62 3.42
N PRO A 38 20.26 13.20 3.40
CA PRO A 38 21.45 12.53 3.92
C PRO A 38 21.27 12.12 5.38
N LEU A 39 21.84 10.98 5.77
CA LEU A 39 21.79 10.45 7.15
C LEU A 39 20.36 10.30 7.70
N ARG A 40 19.40 10.11 6.83
CA ARG A 40 18.02 9.86 7.22
C ARG A 40 17.85 8.42 7.68
N GLN A 41 17.42 8.26 8.93
CA GLN A 41 16.96 6.99 9.45
C GLN A 41 15.43 6.92 9.34
N THR A 42 14.91 5.84 8.81
CA THR A 42 13.47 5.66 8.64
C THR A 42 13.10 4.20 8.86
N TYR A 43 12.19 3.96 9.80
CA TYR A 43 11.45 2.69 9.89
C TYR A 43 10.04 2.89 9.39
N ALA A 44 9.44 1.83 8.86
CA ALA A 44 8.08 1.89 8.35
C ALA A 44 7.28 0.67 8.77
N ILE A 45 6.01 0.90 9.08
CA ILE A 45 5.01 -0.17 9.25
C ILE A 45 4.04 -0.05 8.09
N SER A 46 3.98 -1.10 7.27
CA SER A 46 3.13 -1.15 6.08
C SER A 46 1.87 -1.95 6.35
N PHE A 47 0.73 -1.29 6.31
CA PHE A 47 -0.58 -1.87 6.60
C PHE A 47 -1.35 -2.20 5.33
N ASN A 48 -2.10 -3.30 5.36
CA ASN A 48 -3.19 -3.46 4.41
C ASN A 48 -4.41 -2.62 4.84
N PRO A 49 -5.32 -2.24 3.95
CA PRO A 49 -6.45 -1.38 4.27
C PRO A 49 -7.39 -1.93 5.35
N LEU A 50 -7.54 -3.26 5.45
CA LEU A 50 -8.36 -3.86 6.49
C LEU A 50 -7.78 -3.62 7.89
N ALA A 51 -6.44 -3.70 8.04
CA ALA A 51 -5.77 -3.44 9.30
C ALA A 51 -5.84 -1.96 9.70
N ILE A 52 -5.74 -1.05 8.74
CA ILE A 52 -5.81 0.40 9.01
C ILE A 52 -7.10 0.80 9.73
N GLN A 53 -8.23 0.28 9.29
CA GLN A 53 -9.52 0.60 9.93
C GLN A 53 -9.54 0.16 11.39
N SER A 54 -8.93 -0.97 11.69
CA SER A 54 -8.85 -1.50 13.06
C SER A 54 -7.87 -0.72 13.93
N VAL A 55 -6.72 -0.34 13.37
CA VAL A 55 -5.60 0.27 14.09
C VAL A 55 -5.79 1.76 14.31
N PHE A 56 -6.32 2.49 13.33
CA PHE A 56 -6.51 3.95 13.40
C PHE A 56 -7.94 4.36 13.77
N GLN A 57 -8.91 3.45 13.63
CA GLN A 57 -10.33 3.65 13.95
C GLN A 57 -10.95 4.89 13.25
N THR A 58 -10.38 5.26 12.12
CA THR A 58 -10.83 6.42 11.33
C THR A 58 -10.71 6.12 9.83
N SER A 59 -11.41 6.93 9.04
CA SER A 59 -11.26 6.91 7.58
C SER A 59 -9.93 7.55 7.17
N ILE A 60 -9.31 6.98 6.13
CA ILE A 60 -8.13 7.56 5.48
C ILE A 60 -8.44 8.09 4.08
N ALA A 61 -9.72 8.27 3.76
CA ALA A 61 -10.15 8.68 2.43
C ALA A 61 -9.53 10.01 1.96
N ASN A 62 -9.29 10.93 2.89
CA ASN A 62 -8.65 12.23 2.63
C ASN A 62 -7.13 12.14 2.42
N LEU A 63 -6.52 10.95 2.63
CA LEU A 63 -5.08 10.72 2.48
C LEU A 63 -4.71 10.06 1.16
N VAL A 64 -5.64 9.87 0.21
CA VAL A 64 -5.30 9.35 -1.12
C VAL A 64 -4.26 10.27 -1.79
N ASP A 65 -3.13 9.69 -2.21
CA ASP A 65 -1.97 10.42 -2.78
C ASP A 65 -1.40 11.52 -1.87
N ARG A 66 -1.61 11.40 -0.56
CA ARG A 66 -1.19 12.40 0.44
C ARG A 66 -0.57 11.72 1.65
N ALA A 67 0.20 12.51 2.39
CA ALA A 67 0.74 12.16 3.69
C ALA A 67 0.24 13.16 4.75
N SER A 68 0.16 12.70 5.99
CA SER A 68 -0.19 13.53 7.16
C SER A 68 0.80 13.31 8.26
N LEU A 69 1.31 14.39 8.83
CA LEU A 69 2.07 14.31 10.09
C LEU A 69 1.14 13.88 11.22
N LEU A 70 1.63 13.00 12.07
CA LEU A 70 0.92 12.55 13.26
C LEU A 70 1.40 13.35 14.48
N PRO A 71 0.60 13.38 15.57
CA PRO A 71 1.01 14.02 16.81
C PRO A 71 2.35 13.48 17.34
N PRO A 72 3.22 14.29 17.94
CA PRO A 72 4.54 13.86 18.41
C PRO A 72 4.51 12.67 19.39
N ASN A 73 3.44 12.54 20.16
CA ASN A 73 3.24 11.45 21.13
C ASN A 73 2.44 10.27 20.59
N PHE A 74 2.21 10.21 19.27
CA PHE A 74 1.44 9.13 18.66
C PHE A 74 2.06 7.78 18.99
N TRP A 75 1.27 6.88 19.58
CA TRP A 75 1.70 5.57 20.06
C TRP A 75 2.85 5.56 21.05
N ASN A 76 3.26 6.71 21.61
CA ASN A 76 4.40 6.87 22.51
C ASN A 76 5.74 6.43 21.91
N PHE A 77 5.92 6.60 20.58
CA PHE A 77 7.22 6.44 19.93
C PHE A 77 8.03 7.73 20.00
N SER A 78 9.37 7.56 20.05
CA SER A 78 10.36 8.63 20.12
C SER A 78 11.55 8.33 19.21
N ALA A 79 12.49 9.26 19.13
CA ALA A 79 13.76 9.09 18.42
C ALA A 79 14.55 7.86 18.92
N ASP A 80 14.51 7.59 20.22
CA ASP A 80 15.24 6.49 20.84
C ASP A 80 14.80 5.11 20.33
N ASP A 81 13.54 4.99 19.92
CA ASP A 81 13.00 3.75 19.34
C ASP A 81 13.63 3.41 17.98
N LEU A 82 14.30 4.36 17.32
CA LEU A 82 14.98 4.11 16.05
C LEU A 82 16.41 3.57 16.23
N ASN A 83 16.94 3.52 17.47
CA ASN A 83 18.30 3.03 17.72
C ASN A 83 18.42 1.50 17.61
N ASP A 84 17.32 0.77 17.78
CA ASP A 84 17.29 -0.69 17.74
C ASP A 84 16.04 -1.17 16.98
N PHE A 85 16.26 -1.86 15.87
CA PHE A 85 15.18 -2.33 15.00
C PHE A 85 14.34 -3.44 15.65
N ASP A 86 14.96 -4.33 16.41
CA ASP A 86 14.23 -5.45 17.03
C ASP A 86 13.35 -4.95 18.18
N LEU A 87 13.86 -4.02 18.99
CA LEU A 87 13.07 -3.36 20.01
C LEU A 87 11.94 -2.52 19.41
N PHE A 88 12.19 -1.81 18.31
CA PHE A 88 11.16 -1.12 17.55
C PHE A 88 10.05 -2.09 17.10
N CYS A 89 10.43 -3.21 16.50
CA CYS A 89 9.47 -4.23 16.04
C CYS A 89 8.66 -4.80 17.20
N ALA A 90 9.28 -5.11 18.32
CA ALA A 90 8.59 -5.62 19.51
C ALA A 90 7.58 -4.59 20.07
N LYS A 91 7.96 -3.32 20.18
CA LYS A 91 7.10 -2.23 20.63
C LYS A 91 5.93 -2.01 19.67
N ALA A 92 6.20 -1.96 18.36
CA ALA A 92 5.18 -1.82 17.32
C ALA A 92 4.18 -2.98 17.34
N THR A 93 4.67 -4.22 17.42
CA THR A 93 3.85 -5.42 17.50
C THR A 93 2.91 -5.38 18.72
N LYS A 94 3.44 -5.09 19.90
CA LYS A 94 2.67 -4.97 21.14
C LYS A 94 1.59 -3.89 21.01
N LYS A 95 1.95 -2.74 20.42
CA LYS A 95 1.01 -1.64 20.21
C LYS A 95 -0.10 -2.03 19.25
N ILE A 96 0.22 -2.61 18.09
CA ILE A 96 -0.76 -3.06 17.10
C ILE A 96 -1.69 -4.11 17.73
N GLN A 97 -1.15 -5.11 18.42
CA GLN A 97 -1.96 -6.14 19.09
C GLN A 97 -2.96 -5.53 20.08
N SER A 98 -2.58 -4.50 20.81
CA SER A 98 -3.48 -3.80 21.75
C SER A 98 -4.62 -3.04 21.09
N LEU A 99 -4.49 -2.74 19.80
CA LEU A 99 -5.48 -1.97 19.01
C LEU A 99 -6.37 -2.85 18.14
N LEU A 100 -5.98 -4.11 17.92
CA LEU A 100 -6.77 -5.01 17.10
C LEU A 100 -8.07 -5.38 17.82
N PRO A 101 -9.21 -5.32 17.13
CA PRO A 101 -10.48 -5.75 17.70
C PRO A 101 -10.48 -7.27 17.89
N ARG A 102 -11.24 -7.75 18.87
CA ARG A 102 -11.42 -9.21 19.10
C ARG A 102 -12.02 -9.90 17.88
N GLU A 103 -12.91 -9.21 17.17
CA GLU A 103 -13.57 -9.73 15.98
C GLU A 103 -13.51 -8.72 14.84
N VAL A 104 -13.25 -9.20 13.64
CA VAL A 104 -13.31 -8.43 12.39
C VAL A 104 -14.55 -8.88 11.62
N ASP A 105 -15.32 -7.94 11.06
CA ASP A 105 -16.48 -8.24 10.21
C ASP A 105 -16.04 -9.22 9.10
N ASN A 106 -16.61 -10.42 9.12
CA ASN A 106 -16.27 -11.51 8.21
C ASN A 106 -16.48 -11.12 6.73
N ARG A 107 -17.44 -10.25 6.44
CA ARG A 107 -17.69 -9.76 5.07
C ARG A 107 -16.53 -8.90 4.58
N LYS A 108 -15.98 -8.05 5.44
CA LYS A 108 -14.80 -7.24 5.12
C LYS A 108 -13.57 -8.12 4.92
N ARG A 109 -13.38 -9.12 5.80
CA ARG A 109 -12.29 -10.10 5.65
C ARG A 109 -12.42 -10.82 4.31
N THR A 110 -13.57 -11.43 4.02
CA THR A 110 -13.84 -12.11 2.76
C THR A 110 -13.59 -11.19 1.55
N LEU A 111 -14.04 -9.93 1.62
CA LEU A 111 -13.83 -8.96 0.55
C LEU A 111 -12.35 -8.76 0.22
N PHE A 112 -11.51 -8.53 1.24
CA PHE A 112 -10.07 -8.33 1.03
C PHE A 112 -9.34 -9.62 0.67
N ASP A 113 -9.71 -10.75 1.27
CA ASP A 113 -9.15 -12.06 0.91
C ASP A 113 -9.38 -12.39 -0.57
N LEU A 114 -10.58 -12.15 -1.07
CA LEU A 114 -10.91 -12.33 -2.49
C LEU A 114 -10.09 -11.40 -3.41
N ILE A 115 -9.89 -10.15 -3.01
CA ILE A 115 -9.06 -9.21 -3.78
C ILE A 115 -7.61 -9.68 -3.83
N TYR A 116 -7.05 -10.11 -2.70
CA TYR A 116 -5.64 -10.52 -2.63
C TYR A 116 -5.40 -11.88 -3.30
N THR A 117 -6.23 -12.88 -3.06
CA THR A 117 -6.08 -14.21 -3.66
C THR A 117 -6.26 -14.19 -5.18
N SER A 118 -7.09 -13.28 -5.69
CA SER A 118 -7.23 -13.07 -7.13
C SER A 118 -6.17 -12.14 -7.73
N ASN A 119 -5.22 -11.62 -6.95
CA ASN A 119 -4.30 -10.58 -7.39
C ASN A 119 -5.03 -9.37 -8.03
N GLY A 120 -6.19 -8.99 -7.50
CA GLY A 120 -7.03 -7.92 -8.04
C GLY A 120 -7.71 -8.24 -9.37
N ALA A 121 -7.74 -9.50 -9.80
CA ALA A 121 -8.39 -9.91 -11.04
C ALA A 121 -9.90 -10.05 -10.92
N ILE A 122 -10.41 -10.22 -9.70
CA ILE A 122 -11.84 -10.38 -9.40
C ILE A 122 -12.66 -9.15 -9.83
N THR A 123 -13.81 -9.39 -10.42
CA THR A 123 -14.74 -8.30 -10.79
C THR A 123 -15.56 -7.84 -9.59
N ILE A 124 -16.08 -6.60 -9.64
CA ILE A 124 -16.97 -6.09 -8.58
C ILE A 124 -18.27 -6.90 -8.48
N LYS A 125 -18.69 -7.53 -9.58
CA LYS A 125 -19.86 -8.42 -9.59
C LYS A 125 -19.59 -9.70 -8.79
N GLU A 126 -18.43 -10.32 -8.99
CA GLU A 126 -18.00 -11.52 -8.26
C GLU A 126 -17.72 -11.21 -6.78
N LEU A 127 -17.06 -10.08 -6.50
CA LEU A 127 -16.88 -9.61 -5.12
C LEU A 127 -18.21 -9.47 -4.38
N ALA A 128 -19.20 -8.86 -5.04
CA ALA A 128 -20.53 -8.69 -4.45
C ALA A 128 -21.22 -10.03 -4.16
N ALA A 129 -21.14 -10.97 -5.10
CA ALA A 129 -21.75 -12.30 -4.94
C ALA A 129 -21.12 -13.10 -3.79
N GLN A 130 -19.78 -13.00 -3.59
CA GLN A 130 -19.04 -13.82 -2.63
C GLN A 130 -18.88 -13.18 -1.26
N SER A 131 -18.93 -11.83 -1.15
CA SER A 131 -18.79 -11.13 0.13
C SER A 131 -20.12 -10.82 0.83
N PHE A 132 -21.23 -11.20 0.25
CA PHE A 132 -22.57 -10.89 0.75
C PHE A 132 -22.86 -9.38 0.88
N TRP A 133 -22.22 -8.58 0.01
CA TRP A 133 -22.46 -7.15 -0.13
C TRP A 133 -22.95 -6.81 -1.53
N SER A 134 -23.84 -5.81 -1.63
CA SER A 134 -24.18 -5.28 -2.96
C SER A 134 -22.98 -4.51 -3.55
N ARG A 135 -22.92 -4.42 -4.89
CA ARG A 135 -21.91 -3.59 -5.58
C ARG A 135 -21.88 -2.15 -5.08
N GLN A 136 -23.05 -1.60 -4.75
CA GLN A 136 -23.18 -0.26 -4.22
C GLN A 136 -22.60 -0.13 -2.82
N GLN A 137 -22.83 -1.12 -1.93
CA GLN A 137 -22.23 -1.16 -0.59
C GLN A 137 -20.71 -1.26 -0.66
N ILE A 138 -20.15 -2.11 -1.54
CA ILE A 138 -18.70 -2.23 -1.74
C ILE A 138 -18.12 -0.89 -2.17
N ASN A 139 -18.66 -0.25 -3.19
CA ASN A 139 -18.14 1.03 -3.67
C ASN A 139 -18.26 2.12 -2.62
N ARG A 140 -19.37 2.22 -1.89
CA ARG A 140 -19.54 3.17 -0.79
C ARG A 140 -18.53 2.91 0.33
N TYR A 141 -18.27 1.67 0.69
CA TYR A 141 -17.28 1.31 1.70
C TYR A 141 -15.88 1.75 1.28
N PHE A 142 -15.45 1.45 0.06
CA PHE A 142 -14.14 1.85 -0.45
C PHE A 142 -14.00 3.37 -0.53
N ASP A 143 -15.00 4.06 -1.05
CA ASP A 143 -15.01 5.52 -1.15
C ASP A 143 -14.91 6.18 0.23
N GLN A 144 -15.77 5.79 1.16
CA GLN A 144 -15.83 6.37 2.49
C GLN A 144 -14.61 6.04 3.37
N GLN A 145 -14.05 4.86 3.25
CA GLN A 145 -12.93 4.45 4.11
C GLN A 145 -11.56 4.76 3.52
N PHE A 146 -11.42 4.65 2.20
CA PHE A 146 -10.14 4.70 1.51
C PHE A 146 -10.06 5.79 0.42
N GLY A 147 -11.15 6.48 0.10
CA GLY A 147 -11.19 7.57 -0.88
C GLY A 147 -11.00 7.14 -2.34
N LEU A 148 -11.21 5.88 -2.67
CA LEU A 148 -11.10 5.36 -4.02
C LEU A 148 -12.15 4.25 -4.25
N THR A 149 -12.44 3.94 -5.52
CA THR A 149 -13.37 2.86 -5.83
C THR A 149 -12.72 1.48 -5.63
N ALA A 150 -13.51 0.46 -5.31
CA ALA A 150 -13.03 -0.92 -5.22
C ALA A 150 -12.31 -1.37 -6.51
N LYS A 151 -12.80 -0.95 -7.68
CA LYS A 151 -12.16 -1.23 -8.98
C LYS A 151 -10.77 -0.60 -9.08
N ALA A 152 -10.61 0.66 -8.64
CA ALA A 152 -9.31 1.33 -8.63
C ALA A 152 -8.32 0.60 -7.71
N TYR A 153 -8.78 0.17 -6.54
CA TYR A 153 -7.97 -0.62 -5.62
C TYR A 153 -7.55 -1.96 -6.22
N CYS A 154 -8.48 -2.72 -6.83
CA CYS A 154 -8.16 -3.97 -7.53
C CYS A 154 -7.11 -3.75 -8.64
N ASN A 155 -7.19 -2.64 -9.39
CA ASN A 155 -6.19 -2.33 -10.41
C ASN A 155 -4.79 -2.09 -9.81
N ILE A 156 -4.69 -1.45 -8.64
CA ILE A 156 -3.42 -1.27 -7.92
C ILE A 156 -2.86 -2.63 -7.49
N ILE A 157 -3.68 -3.51 -6.91
CA ILE A 157 -3.23 -4.86 -6.51
C ILE A 157 -2.78 -5.68 -7.73
N ARG A 158 -3.48 -5.60 -8.86
CA ARG A 158 -3.10 -6.26 -10.12
C ARG A 158 -1.77 -5.74 -10.67
N PHE A 159 -1.58 -4.43 -10.60
CA PHE A 159 -0.30 -3.81 -10.97
C PHE A 159 0.84 -4.30 -10.08
N ARG A 160 0.66 -4.30 -8.76
CA ARG A 160 1.65 -4.84 -7.82
C ARG A 160 1.99 -6.30 -8.10
N ALA A 161 0.99 -7.13 -8.40
CA ALA A 161 1.18 -8.54 -8.77
C ALA A 161 1.99 -8.72 -10.07
N SER A 162 2.06 -7.67 -10.91
CA SER A 162 2.88 -7.69 -12.14
C SER A 162 4.36 -7.42 -11.91
N PHE A 163 4.79 -6.97 -10.73
CA PHE A 163 6.18 -6.57 -10.49
C PHE A 163 7.15 -7.71 -10.72
N GLN A 164 6.86 -8.89 -10.19
CA GLN A 164 7.72 -10.06 -10.34
C GLN A 164 7.88 -10.45 -11.83
N HIS A 165 6.78 -10.50 -12.57
CA HIS A 165 6.80 -10.84 -13.99
C HIS A 165 7.60 -9.83 -14.82
N ILE A 166 7.42 -8.53 -14.53
CA ILE A 166 8.16 -7.47 -15.19
C ILE A 166 9.67 -7.59 -14.87
N LYS A 167 10.03 -7.88 -13.60
CA LYS A 167 11.42 -8.06 -13.18
C LYS A 167 12.07 -9.26 -13.87
N GLU A 168 11.31 -10.31 -14.14
CA GLU A 168 11.73 -11.50 -14.92
C GLU A 168 11.78 -11.24 -16.44
N GLY A 169 11.53 -10.01 -16.90
CA GLY A 169 11.53 -9.67 -18.33
C GLY A 169 10.24 -10.06 -19.06
N LYS A 170 9.23 -10.55 -18.38
CA LYS A 170 7.91 -10.88 -18.96
C LYS A 170 7.11 -9.60 -19.14
N LEU A 171 7.27 -8.94 -20.29
CA LEU A 171 6.66 -7.62 -20.59
C LEU A 171 5.28 -7.71 -21.24
N PHE A 172 4.62 -8.85 -21.12
CA PHE A 172 3.25 -9.10 -21.58
C PHE A 172 2.37 -9.50 -20.39
N PRO A 173 1.03 -9.38 -20.47
CA PRO A 173 0.17 -9.62 -19.32
C PRO A 173 0.24 -11.06 -18.86
N GLN A 174 0.61 -11.24 -17.58
CA GLN A 174 0.54 -12.52 -16.85
C GLN A 174 -0.66 -12.52 -15.90
N GLN A 175 -1.16 -11.33 -15.55
CA GLN A 175 -2.35 -11.13 -14.75
C GLN A 175 -3.56 -10.88 -15.66
N ASN A 176 -4.76 -10.88 -15.12
CA ASN A 176 -5.99 -10.72 -15.88
C ASN A 176 -6.16 -9.27 -16.41
N PHE A 177 -5.36 -8.90 -17.41
CA PHE A 177 -5.56 -7.72 -18.26
C PHE A 177 -6.25 -8.15 -19.55
N ALA A 178 -7.05 -7.25 -20.14
CA ALA A 178 -7.79 -7.56 -21.36
C ALA A 178 -6.86 -7.90 -22.55
N ASP A 179 -5.77 -7.13 -22.69
CA ASP A 179 -4.76 -7.31 -23.73
C ASP A 179 -3.45 -6.60 -23.37
N GLN A 180 -2.45 -6.70 -24.25
CA GLN A 180 -1.15 -6.06 -24.10
C GLN A 180 -1.23 -4.53 -24.02
N SER A 181 -2.11 -3.91 -24.78
CA SER A 181 -2.26 -2.44 -24.78
C SER A 181 -2.85 -1.95 -23.47
N HIS A 182 -3.83 -2.69 -22.93
CA HIS A 182 -4.42 -2.41 -21.62
C HIS A 182 -3.37 -2.55 -20.50
N PHE A 183 -2.58 -3.63 -20.52
CA PHE A 183 -1.47 -3.81 -19.57
C PHE A 183 -0.48 -2.65 -19.60
N ILE A 184 -0.01 -2.26 -20.80
CA ILE A 184 0.94 -1.12 -20.94
C ILE A 184 0.33 0.18 -20.42
N LYS A 185 -0.95 0.45 -20.71
CA LYS A 185 -1.64 1.67 -20.24
C LYS A 185 -1.76 1.70 -18.72
N GLU A 186 -2.18 0.60 -18.09
CA GLU A 186 -2.31 0.54 -16.63
C GLU A 186 -0.95 0.66 -15.94
N VAL A 187 0.11 -0.01 -16.44
CA VAL A 187 1.47 0.14 -15.90
C VAL A 187 1.95 1.58 -16.04
N LYS A 188 1.77 2.22 -17.21
CA LYS A 188 2.15 3.63 -17.40
C LYS A 188 1.41 4.57 -16.47
N LYS A 189 0.12 4.34 -16.24
CA LYS A 189 -0.71 5.13 -15.33
C LYS A 189 -0.18 5.06 -13.89
N LEU A 190 0.16 3.85 -13.41
CA LEU A 190 0.52 3.60 -12.01
C LEU A 190 2.03 3.76 -11.74
N ALA A 191 2.90 3.58 -12.75
CA ALA A 191 4.35 3.71 -12.60
C ALA A 191 4.93 4.99 -13.22
N GLY A 192 4.18 5.68 -14.07
CA GLY A 192 4.69 6.81 -14.87
C GLY A 192 5.61 6.40 -16.02
N VAL A 193 5.88 5.10 -16.18
CA VAL A 193 6.74 4.53 -17.23
C VAL A 193 6.13 3.25 -17.81
N SER A 194 6.60 2.83 -18.98
CA SER A 194 6.18 1.54 -19.57
C SER A 194 6.74 0.34 -18.79
N PRO A 195 6.20 -0.89 -18.97
CA PRO A 195 6.78 -2.11 -18.39
C PRO A 195 8.28 -2.26 -18.68
N LYS A 196 8.71 -1.95 -19.91
CA LYS A 196 10.13 -1.94 -20.29
C LYS A 196 10.94 -0.87 -19.53
N GLY A 197 10.35 0.30 -19.29
CA GLY A 197 10.98 1.36 -18.49
C GLY A 197 11.09 0.96 -17.01
N LEU A 198 10.08 0.27 -16.48
CA LEU A 198 10.08 -0.25 -15.13
C LEU A 198 11.14 -1.38 -14.96
N LEU A 199 11.23 -2.31 -15.93
CA LEU A 199 12.26 -3.36 -15.93
C LEU A 199 13.68 -2.78 -15.88
N LYS A 200 13.96 -1.73 -16.66
CA LYS A 200 15.29 -1.10 -16.65
C LYS A 200 15.68 -0.55 -15.30
N ASN A 201 14.71 -0.07 -14.53
CA ASN A 201 14.86 0.52 -13.18
C ASN A 201 16.19 1.25 -12.97
N GLN A 202 16.54 2.15 -13.91
CA GLN A 202 17.81 2.86 -13.90
C GLN A 202 18.04 3.57 -12.56
N ASN A 203 19.23 3.38 -11.98
CA ASN A 203 19.64 3.93 -10.68
C ASN A 203 18.71 3.53 -9.53
N GLU A 204 18.14 2.33 -9.56
CA GLU A 204 17.24 1.81 -8.51
C GLU A 204 16.11 2.78 -8.13
N ARG A 205 15.62 3.50 -9.10
CA ARG A 205 14.67 4.60 -8.94
C ARG A 205 13.35 4.17 -8.27
N PHE A 206 12.90 2.93 -8.51
CA PHE A 206 11.64 2.42 -8.00
C PHE A 206 11.87 1.51 -6.78
N ILE A 207 11.59 2.03 -5.59
CA ILE A 207 11.94 1.40 -4.31
C ILE A 207 11.33 0.00 -4.19
N GLN A 208 10.03 -0.15 -4.40
CA GLN A 208 9.36 -1.46 -4.29
C GLN A 208 9.87 -2.48 -5.33
N PHE A 209 10.34 -1.99 -6.47
CA PHE A 209 10.88 -2.84 -7.53
C PHE A 209 12.31 -3.27 -7.22
N SER A 210 13.13 -2.40 -6.62
CA SER A 210 14.50 -2.72 -6.20
C SER A 210 14.51 -3.73 -5.04
N THR A 211 13.56 -3.64 -4.10
CA THR A 211 13.49 -4.49 -2.91
C THR A 211 12.84 -5.86 -3.15
N LEU A 212 12.27 -6.11 -4.34
CA LEU A 212 11.79 -7.45 -4.69
C LEU A 212 12.94 -8.45 -4.71
N ARG A 213 12.85 -9.49 -3.91
CA ARG A 213 13.79 -10.63 -3.97
C ARG A 213 13.62 -11.34 -5.30
N SER A 214 14.74 -11.64 -5.98
CA SER A 214 14.74 -12.58 -7.09
C SER A 214 14.45 -13.98 -6.51
N THR A 215 13.43 -14.66 -6.99
CA THR A 215 13.13 -16.05 -6.69
C THR A 215 14.12 -16.97 -7.42
#